data_9dfef6599d4d0befaaf7d0efee4b9f5a
#
_entry.id   9dfef6599d4d0befaaf7d0efee4b9f5a
#
_cell.length_a   1.000
_cell.length_b   1.000
_cell.length_c   1.000
_cell.angle_alpha   90.00
_cell.angle_beta   90.00
_cell.angle_gamma   90.00
#
_symmetry.space_group_name_H-M   'P 1'
#
loop_
_entity.id
_entity.type
_entity.pdbx_description
1 polymer ?
#
loop_
_entity_poly.entity_id
_entity_poly.type
_entity_poly.pdbx_seq_one_letter_code
_entity_poly.pdbx_strand_id
1 'polypeptide(L)'
;MSAGQLTEKHFSDLFDAFNRHDIDAIMAFFADDCVFFTIGGDEVYGTRIEGKDAIAKAFSGVWAAMPDVRWDGHRHFVGGDRAVSEWTFRGTDASGARVEAEGCDLFTQRGGKIVRKQAFRKNRPLLKA
;
A
#
# COMPACT_ATOMS: atom_id res chain seq x y z
N MET A 1 -12.63 -14.96 -21.18
CA MET A 1 -11.37 -15.09 -20.45
C MET A 1 -10.99 -13.74 -19.87
N SER A 2 -10.80 -13.65 -18.59
CA SER A 2 -10.36 -12.40 -17.99
C SER A 2 -8.85 -12.30 -18.10
N ALA A 3 -8.39 -11.80 -19.22
CA ALA A 3 -6.96 -11.61 -19.44
C ALA A 3 -6.43 -10.61 -18.42
N GLY A 4 -5.30 -10.90 -17.83
CA GLY A 4 -4.61 -9.96 -16.98
C GLY A 4 -5.10 -9.85 -15.56
N GLN A 5 -5.92 -10.78 -15.07
CA GLN A 5 -6.28 -10.80 -13.66
C GLN A 5 -5.01 -10.90 -12.80
N LEU A 6 -4.90 -10.05 -11.78
CA LEU A 6 -3.74 -10.05 -10.89
C LEU A 6 -3.76 -11.28 -9.98
N THR A 7 -2.58 -11.86 -9.78
CA THR A 7 -2.38 -13.06 -8.95
C THR A 7 -1.54 -12.71 -7.72
N GLU A 8 -1.33 -13.67 -6.82
CA GLU A 8 -0.44 -13.49 -5.68
C GLU A 8 0.95 -13.03 -6.11
N LYS A 9 1.45 -13.56 -7.21
CA LYS A 9 2.76 -13.17 -7.74
C LYS A 9 2.80 -11.68 -8.10
N HIS A 10 1.72 -11.18 -8.72
CA HIS A 10 1.63 -9.76 -9.07
C HIS A 10 1.63 -8.88 -7.81
N PHE A 11 0.91 -9.27 -6.76
CA PHE A 11 0.92 -8.51 -5.51
C PHE A 11 2.26 -8.59 -4.80
N SER A 12 2.96 -9.72 -4.89
CA SER A 12 4.32 -9.83 -4.39
C SER A 12 5.25 -8.87 -5.13
N ASP A 13 5.15 -8.81 -6.45
CA ASP A 13 5.94 -7.89 -7.27
C ASP A 13 5.61 -6.43 -6.94
N LEU A 14 4.34 -6.13 -6.68
CA LEU A 14 3.91 -4.79 -6.27
C LEU A 14 4.59 -4.36 -4.97
N PHE A 15 4.62 -5.24 -3.96
CA PHE A 15 5.23 -4.90 -2.68
C PHE A 15 6.76 -4.85 -2.77
N ASP A 16 7.37 -5.65 -3.63
CA ASP A 16 8.79 -5.51 -3.93
C ASP A 16 9.08 -4.12 -4.52
N ALA A 17 8.18 -3.62 -5.39
CA ALA A 17 8.31 -2.28 -5.95
C ALA A 17 8.12 -1.21 -4.86
N PHE A 18 7.16 -1.39 -3.93
CA PHE A 18 7.03 -0.50 -2.78
C PHE A 18 8.32 -0.46 -1.96
N ASN A 19 8.93 -1.61 -1.71
CA ASN A 19 10.16 -1.70 -0.94
C ASN A 19 11.37 -1.08 -1.66
N ARG A 20 11.37 -1.06 -3.01
CA ARG A 20 12.39 -0.37 -3.80
C ARG A 20 12.10 1.12 -3.95
N HIS A 21 10.94 1.59 -3.51
CA HIS A 21 10.47 2.97 -3.72
C HIS A 21 10.38 3.33 -5.20
N ASP A 22 9.93 2.37 -6.01
CA ASP A 22 9.83 2.52 -7.48
C ASP A 22 8.41 2.91 -7.83
N ILE A 23 8.13 4.22 -7.85
CA ILE A 23 6.76 4.72 -8.04
C ILE A 23 6.18 4.33 -9.40
N ASP A 24 6.99 4.34 -10.46
CA ASP A 24 6.49 3.99 -11.79
C ASP A 24 6.07 2.52 -11.87
N ALA A 25 6.87 1.63 -11.28
CA ALA A 25 6.53 0.21 -11.23
C ALA A 25 5.27 -0.03 -10.40
N ILE A 26 5.13 0.67 -9.28
CA ILE A 26 3.94 0.59 -8.42
C ILE A 26 2.71 1.03 -9.21
N MET A 27 2.75 2.21 -9.79
CA MET A 27 1.56 2.80 -10.42
C MET A 27 1.13 2.09 -11.69
N ALA A 28 2.02 1.29 -12.28
CA ALA A 28 1.66 0.45 -13.43
C ALA A 28 0.60 -0.60 -13.07
N PHE A 29 0.45 -0.95 -11.78
CA PHE A 29 -0.58 -1.88 -11.32
C PHE A 29 -1.94 -1.22 -11.12
N PHE A 30 -2.03 0.11 -11.13
CA PHE A 30 -3.25 0.84 -10.74
C PHE A 30 -4.00 1.36 -11.96
N ALA A 31 -5.33 1.34 -11.88
CA ALA A 31 -6.20 1.94 -12.89
C ALA A 31 -6.19 3.47 -12.75
N ASP A 32 -6.53 4.16 -13.83
CA ASP A 32 -6.57 5.63 -13.83
C ASP A 32 -7.59 6.18 -12.81
N ASP A 33 -8.70 5.46 -12.61
CA ASP A 33 -9.77 5.84 -11.70
C ASP A 33 -9.66 5.20 -10.31
N CYS A 34 -8.46 4.78 -9.91
CA CYS A 34 -8.26 4.11 -8.63
C CYS A 34 -8.51 5.05 -7.44
N VAL A 35 -8.83 4.42 -6.30
CA VAL A 35 -9.09 5.10 -5.04
C VAL A 35 -8.25 4.45 -3.95
N PHE A 36 -7.67 5.28 -3.09
CA PHE A 36 -6.89 4.81 -1.95
C PHE A 36 -7.51 5.36 -0.66
N PHE A 37 -7.78 4.48 0.30
CA PHE A 37 -8.23 4.84 1.65
C PHE A 37 -7.07 4.61 2.61
N THR A 38 -6.62 5.69 3.27
CA THR A 38 -5.44 5.66 4.13
C THR A 38 -5.73 5.07 5.50
N ILE A 39 -4.68 4.83 6.28
CA ILE A 39 -4.82 4.22 7.62
C ILE A 39 -5.43 5.18 8.63
N GLY A 40 -5.39 6.48 8.40
CA GLY A 40 -5.89 7.48 9.34
C GLY A 40 -6.67 8.56 8.64
N GLY A 41 -7.44 9.30 9.42
CA GLY A 41 -8.24 10.41 8.91
C GLY A 41 -9.51 10.56 9.73
N ASP A 42 -10.29 11.58 9.40
CA ASP A 42 -11.48 11.95 10.17
C ASP A 42 -12.70 11.08 9.84
N GLU A 43 -12.67 10.40 8.71
CA GLU A 43 -13.82 9.63 8.26
C GLU A 43 -13.71 8.17 8.69
N VAL A 44 -14.82 7.45 8.62
CA VAL A 44 -14.86 6.03 8.99
C VAL A 44 -13.92 5.19 8.13
N TYR A 45 -13.59 5.65 6.94
CA TYR A 45 -12.68 4.97 6.00
C TYR A 45 -11.27 5.60 5.99
N GLY A 46 -10.96 6.48 6.92
CA GLY A 46 -9.69 7.21 6.94
C GLY A 46 -9.75 8.46 6.08
N THR A 47 -8.86 8.57 5.12
CA THR A 47 -8.86 9.66 4.13
C THR A 47 -8.96 9.04 2.74
N ARG A 48 -9.84 9.59 1.90
CA ARG A 48 -10.04 9.11 0.54
C ARG A 48 -9.21 9.92 -0.44
N ILE A 49 -8.40 9.22 -1.23
CA ILE A 49 -7.54 9.83 -2.25
C ILE A 49 -7.91 9.22 -3.59
N GLU A 50 -8.26 10.05 -4.58
CA GLU A 50 -8.72 9.60 -5.90
C GLU A 50 -7.72 9.91 -6.99
N GLY A 51 -7.55 8.96 -7.91
CA GLY A 51 -6.78 9.12 -9.13
C GLY A 51 -5.31 8.79 -8.96
N LYS A 52 -4.70 8.36 -10.06
CA LYS A 52 -3.31 7.87 -10.06
C LYS A 52 -2.32 8.92 -9.56
N ASP A 53 -2.47 10.16 -10.03
CA ASP A 53 -1.49 11.20 -9.68
C ASP A 53 -1.51 11.52 -8.20
N ALA A 54 -2.71 11.68 -7.63
CA ALA A 54 -2.85 11.97 -6.19
C ALA A 54 -2.36 10.80 -5.33
N ILE A 55 -2.64 9.57 -5.76
CA ILE A 55 -2.21 8.38 -5.05
C ILE A 55 -0.68 8.22 -5.11
N ALA A 56 -0.08 8.48 -6.29
CA ALA A 56 1.36 8.44 -6.43
C ALA A 56 2.05 9.46 -5.50
N LYS A 57 1.47 10.64 -5.37
CA LYS A 57 1.97 11.65 -4.44
C LYS A 57 1.89 11.16 -3.00
N ALA A 58 0.79 10.52 -2.62
CA ALA A 58 0.61 10.00 -1.27
C ALA A 58 1.66 8.92 -0.96
N PHE A 59 1.90 8.01 -1.89
CA PHE A 59 2.93 6.97 -1.71
C PHE A 59 4.32 7.58 -1.58
N SER A 60 4.66 8.50 -2.47
CA SER A 60 5.97 9.16 -2.45
C SER A 60 6.19 9.96 -1.17
N GLY A 61 5.12 10.51 -0.62
CA GLY A 61 5.17 11.25 0.66
C GLY A 61 5.61 10.36 1.83
N VAL A 62 5.22 9.09 1.82
CA VAL A 62 5.65 8.14 2.86
C VAL A 62 7.17 7.96 2.81
N TRP A 63 7.73 7.79 1.61
CA TRP A 63 9.18 7.63 1.44
C TRP A 63 9.95 8.90 1.81
N ALA A 64 9.38 10.07 1.51
CA ALA A 64 9.98 11.34 1.90
C ALA A 64 10.02 11.51 3.42
N ALA A 65 8.95 11.10 4.10
CA ALA A 65 8.85 11.18 5.57
C ALA A 65 9.71 10.12 6.26
N MET A 66 9.81 8.92 5.68
CA MET A 66 10.55 7.79 6.23
C MET A 66 11.34 7.10 5.12
N PRO A 67 12.56 7.61 4.81
CA PRO A 67 13.32 7.05 3.68
C PRO A 67 13.68 5.58 3.79
N ASP A 68 13.67 5.02 4.99
CA ASP A 68 13.96 3.60 5.23
C ASP A 68 12.70 2.74 5.31
N VAL A 69 11.54 3.27 4.94
CA VAL A 69 10.27 2.56 5.09
C VAL A 69 10.26 1.24 4.30
N ARG A 70 9.74 0.20 4.93
CA ARG A 70 9.61 -1.12 4.34
C ARG A 70 8.30 -1.77 4.77
N TRP A 71 7.78 -2.61 3.90
CA TRP A 71 6.66 -3.52 4.19
C TRP A 71 7.26 -4.93 4.19
N ASP A 72 7.69 -5.39 5.36
CA ASP A 72 8.45 -6.63 5.50
C ASP A 72 7.53 -7.85 5.64
N GLY A 73 8.03 -9.00 5.18
CA GLY A 73 7.34 -10.28 5.33
C GLY A 73 5.99 -10.34 4.63
N HIS A 74 5.84 -9.62 3.53
CA HIS A 74 4.55 -9.51 2.86
C HIS A 74 4.06 -10.84 2.31
N ARG A 75 2.76 -11.09 2.50
CA ARG A 75 2.07 -12.29 2.02
C ARG A 75 0.74 -11.86 1.41
N HIS A 76 0.30 -12.60 0.40
CA HIS A 76 -0.81 -12.17 -0.44
C HIS A 76 -1.80 -13.30 -0.68
N PHE A 77 -3.08 -12.96 -0.67
CA PHE A 77 -4.17 -13.89 -0.96
C PHE A 77 -5.09 -13.23 -1.98
N VAL A 78 -5.41 -13.95 -3.05
CA VAL A 78 -6.29 -13.44 -4.10
C VAL A 78 -7.52 -14.31 -4.20
N GLY A 79 -8.69 -13.71 -4.17
CA GLY A 79 -9.98 -14.37 -4.37
C GLY A 79 -10.81 -13.59 -5.36
N GLY A 80 -10.80 -13.98 -6.62
CA GLY A 80 -11.53 -13.27 -7.66
C GLY A 80 -11.02 -11.84 -7.84
N ASP A 81 -11.92 -10.86 -7.69
CA ASP A 81 -11.57 -9.45 -7.82
C ASP A 81 -11.07 -8.81 -6.53
N ARG A 82 -10.93 -9.62 -5.46
CA ARG A 82 -10.49 -9.12 -4.15
C ARG A 82 -9.16 -9.75 -3.76
N ALA A 83 -8.34 -8.97 -3.07
CA ALA A 83 -7.06 -9.45 -2.58
C ALA A 83 -6.75 -8.84 -1.22
N VAL A 84 -5.92 -9.57 -0.46
CA VAL A 84 -5.41 -9.11 0.83
C VAL A 84 -3.88 -9.25 0.80
N SER A 85 -3.19 -8.22 1.25
CA SER A 85 -1.74 -8.26 1.44
C SER A 85 -1.44 -7.95 2.90
N GLU A 86 -0.75 -8.87 3.58
CA GLU A 86 -0.35 -8.70 4.98
C GLU A 86 1.14 -8.37 5.05
N TRP A 87 1.52 -7.53 6.01
CA TRP A 87 2.92 -7.10 6.13
C TRP A 87 3.19 -6.54 7.52
N THR A 88 4.47 -6.34 7.82
CA THR A 88 4.92 -5.53 8.96
C THR A 88 5.53 -4.25 8.40
N PHE A 89 4.93 -3.13 8.74
CA PHE A 89 5.42 -1.81 8.35
C PHE A 89 6.55 -1.40 9.28
N ARG A 90 7.67 -0.94 8.70
CA ARG A 90 8.83 -0.47 9.46
C ARG A 90 9.38 0.78 8.84
N GLY A 91 9.69 1.77 9.66
CA GLY A 91 10.32 2.99 9.19
C GLY A 91 10.79 3.84 10.35
N THR A 92 11.65 4.81 10.05
CA THR A 92 12.18 5.75 11.04
C THR A 92 11.72 7.15 10.65
N ASP A 93 11.08 7.86 11.57
CA ASP A 93 10.61 9.21 11.30
C ASP A 93 11.73 10.24 11.46
N ALA A 94 11.42 11.52 11.19
CA ALA A 94 12.40 12.59 11.23
C ALA A 94 13.02 12.80 12.61
N SER A 95 12.35 12.38 13.68
CA SER A 95 12.87 12.50 15.05
C SER A 95 13.79 11.35 15.45
N GLY A 96 13.91 10.33 14.58
CA GLY A 96 14.67 9.12 14.89
C GLY A 96 13.83 8.06 15.59
N ALA A 97 12.55 8.29 15.83
CA ALA A 97 11.67 7.30 16.42
C ALA A 97 11.25 6.28 15.34
N ARG A 98 11.12 5.03 15.75
CA ARG A 98 10.76 3.95 14.82
C ARG A 98 9.28 3.65 14.89
N VAL A 99 8.68 3.48 13.70
CA VAL A 99 7.35 2.95 13.52
C VAL A 99 7.50 1.47 13.17
N GLU A 100 6.81 0.61 13.89
CA GLU A 100 6.83 -0.82 13.61
C GLU A 100 5.46 -1.39 13.99
N ALA A 101 4.70 -1.85 13.01
CA ALA A 101 3.36 -2.35 13.26
C ALA A 101 2.88 -3.26 12.13
N GLU A 102 2.18 -4.31 12.50
CA GLU A 102 1.53 -5.19 11.54
C GLU A 102 0.33 -4.50 10.92
N GLY A 103 0.06 -4.84 9.67
CA GLY A 103 -1.10 -4.34 8.98
C GLY A 103 -1.42 -5.14 7.75
N CYS A 104 -2.37 -4.63 6.99
CA CYS A 104 -2.79 -5.25 5.74
C CYS A 104 -3.41 -4.21 4.82
N ASP A 105 -3.43 -4.56 3.55
CA ASP A 105 -4.18 -3.82 2.53
C ASP A 105 -5.25 -4.72 1.95
N LEU A 106 -6.43 -4.16 1.75
CA LEU A 106 -7.50 -4.79 0.99
C LEU A 106 -7.54 -4.15 -0.38
N PHE A 107 -7.53 -4.99 -1.42
CA PHE A 107 -7.53 -4.52 -2.81
C PHE A 107 -8.77 -5.01 -3.54
N THR A 108 -9.24 -4.18 -4.46
CA THR A 108 -10.20 -4.59 -5.50
C THR A 108 -9.54 -4.36 -6.85
N GLN A 109 -9.66 -5.33 -7.74
CA GLN A 109 -9.08 -5.23 -9.09
C GLN A 109 -10.17 -5.36 -10.15
N ARG A 110 -9.89 -4.80 -11.32
CA ARG A 110 -10.76 -4.86 -12.49
C ARG A 110 -9.89 -4.90 -13.73
N GLY A 111 -10.04 -5.94 -14.53
CA GLY A 111 -9.28 -6.09 -15.78
C GLY A 111 -7.77 -6.06 -15.59
N GLY A 112 -7.27 -6.64 -14.50
CA GLY A 112 -5.84 -6.69 -14.23
C GLY A 112 -5.25 -5.40 -13.69
N LYS A 113 -6.10 -4.49 -13.20
CA LYS A 113 -5.66 -3.23 -12.58
C LYS A 113 -6.32 -3.05 -11.23
N ILE A 114 -5.61 -2.48 -10.28
CA ILE A 114 -6.14 -2.17 -8.96
C ILE A 114 -7.00 -0.92 -9.08
N VAL A 115 -8.27 -1.02 -8.65
CA VAL A 115 -9.19 0.10 -8.63
C VAL A 115 -9.42 0.65 -7.23
N ARG A 116 -9.10 -0.13 -6.21
CA ARG A 116 -9.30 0.28 -4.82
C ARG A 116 -8.25 -0.35 -3.93
N LYS A 117 -7.67 0.45 -3.04
CA LYS A 117 -6.72 0.02 -2.02
C LYS A 117 -7.18 0.59 -0.69
N GLN A 118 -7.35 -0.27 0.33
CA GLN A 118 -7.66 0.16 1.68
C GLN A 118 -6.55 -0.33 2.61
N ALA A 119 -5.93 0.59 3.33
CA ALA A 119 -4.84 0.27 4.25
C ALA A 119 -5.35 0.22 5.68
N PHE A 120 -4.91 -0.80 6.41
CA PHE A 120 -5.17 -0.97 7.84
C PHE A 120 -3.85 -1.26 8.53
N ARG A 121 -3.63 -0.63 9.66
CA ARG A 121 -2.39 -0.86 10.41
C ARG A 121 -2.68 -0.74 11.88
N LYS A 122 -2.09 -1.63 12.69
CA LYS A 122 -2.23 -1.56 14.13
C LYS A 122 -1.70 -0.24 14.65
N ASN A 123 -2.39 0.31 15.64
CA ASN A 123 -2.00 1.55 16.28
C ASN A 123 -1.11 1.21 17.48
N ARG A 124 0.15 1.58 17.41
CA ARG A 124 1.16 1.32 18.44
C ARG A 124 1.92 2.59 18.77
N PRO A 125 2.43 2.71 19.99
CA PRO A 125 3.36 3.79 20.29
C PRO A 125 4.63 3.70 19.43
N LEU A 126 5.23 4.86 19.16
CA LEU A 126 6.52 4.92 18.50
C LEU A 126 7.59 4.27 19.37
N LEU A 127 8.52 3.57 18.75
CA LEU A 127 9.65 2.98 19.43
C LEU A 127 10.80 3.99 19.44
N LYS A 128 11.40 4.17 20.60
CA LYS A 128 12.53 5.09 20.70
C LYS A 128 13.74 4.53 19.97
N ALA A 129 14.49 5.44 19.40
CA ALA A 129 15.73 5.11 18.70
C ALA A 129 16.76 4.52 19.66
#